data_ad56e4ebfc974afc390e4b2ca9ebd89b
#
_entry.id   ad56e4ebfc974afc390e4b2ca9ebd89b
#
_cell.length_a   1.000
_cell.length_b   1.000
_cell.length_c   1.000
_cell.angle_alpha   90.00
_cell.angle_beta   90.00
_cell.angle_gamma   90.00
#
_symmetry.space_group_name_H-M   'P 1'
#
loop_
_entity.id
_entity.type
_entity.pdbx_description
1 polymer ?
#
loop_
_entity_poly.entity_id
_entity_poly.type
_entity_poly.pdbx_seq_one_letter_code
_entity_poly.pdbx_strand_id
1 'polypeptide(L)'
;MRNSNYSKSVSLLERLLAAATYVTMGMVGFVWLIFCALTKTSLKQFLKYHIFQSFFLVMGCFLLNIFTNLVVSILSVIPFINILVYKLLFLFTAPIAFGFSIVSFCVLVVMVYLVLTSLQGRYSFIPWISNIIDSNIER
;
A
#
# COMPACT_ATOMS: atom_id res chain seq x y z
N MET A 1 5.73 22.74 2.50
CA MET A 1 6.89 22.37 3.35
C MET A 1 6.35 21.93 4.72
N ARG A 2 6.05 20.66 4.91
CA ARG A 2 5.56 20.14 6.19
C ARG A 2 6.74 19.92 7.14
N ASN A 3 6.72 20.60 8.25
CA ASN A 3 7.80 20.80 9.22
C ASN A 3 8.50 19.50 9.67
N SER A 4 9.84 19.53 9.60
CA SER A 4 10.76 18.53 10.16
C SER A 4 10.66 18.36 11.70
N ASN A 5 9.91 19.21 12.38
CA ASN A 5 9.72 19.18 13.84
C ASN A 5 8.77 18.05 14.30
N TYR A 6 7.96 17.46 13.41
CA TYR A 6 7.03 16.39 13.77
C TYR A 6 7.74 15.04 14.02
N SER A 7 8.90 14.85 13.46
CA SER A 7 9.65 13.58 13.57
C SER A 7 10.19 13.32 15.00
N LYS A 8 10.34 14.35 15.83
CA LYS A 8 10.84 14.20 17.21
C LYS A 8 9.81 13.68 18.23
N SER A 9 8.53 13.72 17.91
CA SER A 9 7.44 13.33 18.83
C SER A 9 6.89 11.91 18.60
N VAL A 10 7.29 11.25 17.50
CA VAL A 10 6.81 9.90 17.17
C VAL A 10 7.67 8.86 17.89
N SER A 11 7.03 8.05 18.74
CA SER A 11 7.75 7.01 19.48
C SER A 11 8.28 5.91 18.55
N LEU A 12 9.37 5.24 18.97
CA LEU A 12 9.97 4.15 18.20
C LEU A 12 8.95 3.02 17.96
N LEU A 13 8.11 2.75 18.94
CA LEU A 13 7.06 1.73 18.86
C LEU A 13 6.04 2.06 17.76
N GLU A 14 5.64 3.33 17.62
CA GLU A 14 4.71 3.76 16.56
C GLU A 14 5.34 3.62 15.17
N ARG A 15 6.63 3.90 15.02
CA ARG A 15 7.35 3.72 13.75
C ARG A 15 7.43 2.25 13.35
N LEU A 16 7.73 1.37 14.31
CA LEU A 16 7.77 -0.07 14.10
C LEU A 16 6.39 -0.63 13.75
N LEU A 17 5.33 -0.20 14.45
CA LEU A 17 3.96 -0.60 14.14
C LEU A 17 3.54 -0.13 12.74
N ALA A 18 3.86 1.11 12.37
CA ALA A 18 3.58 1.62 11.03
C ALA A 18 4.33 0.83 9.95
N ALA A 19 5.61 0.51 10.16
CA ALA A 19 6.38 -0.33 9.24
C ALA A 19 5.80 -1.76 9.14
N ALA A 20 5.47 -2.38 10.27
CA ALA A 20 4.86 -3.71 10.31
C ALA A 20 3.51 -3.75 9.58
N THR A 21 2.74 -2.66 9.62
CA THR A 21 1.47 -2.55 8.89
C THR A 21 1.67 -2.70 7.37
N TYR A 22 2.72 -2.11 6.81
CA TYR A 22 3.03 -2.28 5.38
C TYR A 22 3.52 -3.69 5.05
N VAL A 23 4.45 -4.23 5.85
CA VAL A 23 5.00 -5.58 5.64
C VAL A 23 3.90 -6.65 5.68
N THR A 24 2.90 -6.47 6.54
CA THR A 24 1.78 -7.41 6.69
C THR A 24 0.56 -7.05 5.85
N MET A 25 0.71 -6.19 4.84
CA MET A 25 -0.39 -5.75 3.97
C MET A 25 -1.62 -5.23 4.76
N GLY A 26 -1.38 -4.47 5.83
CA GLY A 26 -2.44 -3.87 6.64
C GLY A 26 -2.94 -4.72 7.80
N MET A 27 -2.60 -6.02 7.89
CA MET A 27 -3.12 -6.92 8.94
C MET A 27 -2.78 -6.44 10.36
N VAL A 28 -1.52 -6.08 10.61
CA VAL A 28 -1.10 -5.56 11.93
C VAL A 28 -1.82 -4.25 12.24
N GLY A 29 -1.98 -3.37 11.27
CA GLY A 29 -2.73 -2.13 11.42
C GLY A 29 -4.20 -2.37 11.78
N PHE A 30 -4.83 -3.33 11.14
CA PHE A 30 -6.22 -3.71 11.41
C PHE A 30 -6.40 -4.27 12.83
N VAL A 31 -5.53 -5.19 13.24
CA VAL A 31 -5.52 -5.73 14.61
C VAL A 31 -5.32 -4.61 15.63
N TRP A 32 -4.41 -3.68 15.36
CA TRP A 32 -4.16 -2.55 16.23
C TRP A 32 -5.36 -1.59 16.33
N LEU A 33 -6.10 -1.39 15.22
CA LEU A 33 -7.35 -0.62 15.23
C LEU A 33 -8.40 -1.26 16.14
N ILE A 34 -8.58 -2.57 16.04
CA ILE A 34 -9.51 -3.32 16.91
C ILE A 34 -9.08 -3.18 18.37
N PHE A 35 -7.80 -3.36 18.67
CA PHE A 35 -7.27 -3.19 20.02
C PHE A 35 -7.54 -1.80 20.59
N CYS A 36 -7.28 -0.74 19.82
CA CYS A 36 -7.57 0.62 20.24
C CYS A 36 -9.07 0.89 20.42
N ALA A 37 -9.92 0.30 19.58
CA ALA A 37 -11.38 0.41 19.73
C ALA A 37 -11.87 -0.26 21.02
N LEU A 38 -11.34 -1.44 21.36
CA LEU A 38 -11.71 -2.16 22.60
C LEU A 38 -11.20 -1.46 23.86
N THR A 39 -9.99 -0.92 23.82
CA THR A 39 -9.35 -0.24 24.97
C THR A 39 -9.73 1.24 25.08
N LYS A 40 -10.52 1.77 24.14
CA LYS A 40 -10.90 3.20 24.05
C LYS A 40 -9.68 4.14 24.04
N THR A 41 -8.53 3.65 23.59
CA THR A 41 -7.32 4.47 23.46
C THR A 41 -7.35 5.25 22.13
N SER A 42 -6.99 6.53 22.19
CA SER A 42 -6.91 7.36 20.98
C SER A 42 -5.68 6.99 20.15
N LEU A 43 -5.91 6.71 18.88
CA LEU A 43 -4.82 6.51 17.92
C LEU A 43 -4.12 7.85 17.64
N LYS A 44 -2.79 7.86 17.73
CA LYS A 44 -2.01 9.00 17.28
C LYS A 44 -2.13 9.20 15.77
N GLN A 45 -2.14 10.43 15.35
CA GLN A 45 -2.36 10.84 13.95
C GLN A 45 -1.38 10.17 12.98
N PHE A 46 -0.11 10.04 13.39
CA PHE A 46 0.92 9.36 12.59
C PHE A 46 0.55 7.91 12.27
N LEU A 47 0.20 7.12 13.28
CA LEU A 47 -0.13 5.71 13.11
C LEU A 47 -1.45 5.54 12.32
N LYS A 48 -2.45 6.39 12.63
CA LYS A 48 -3.71 6.43 11.90
C LYS A 48 -3.48 6.65 10.38
N TYR A 49 -2.63 7.61 10.03
CA TYR A 49 -2.28 7.89 8.63
C TYR A 49 -1.71 6.66 7.92
N HIS A 50 -0.69 6.01 8.51
CA HIS A 50 -0.03 4.85 7.89
C HIS A 50 -0.94 3.63 7.81
N ILE A 51 -1.82 3.40 8.78
CA ILE A 51 -2.80 2.31 8.75
C ILE A 51 -3.80 2.52 7.60
N PHE A 52 -4.38 3.72 7.49
CA PHE A 52 -5.31 4.03 6.41
C PHE A 52 -4.63 3.95 5.04
N GLN A 53 -3.40 4.47 4.93
CA GLN A 53 -2.64 4.42 3.69
C GLN A 53 -2.35 2.97 3.25
N SER A 54 -1.96 2.10 4.17
CA SER A 54 -1.77 0.68 3.90
C SER A 54 -3.06 0.02 3.44
N PHE A 55 -4.17 0.29 4.10
CA PHE A 55 -5.48 -0.25 3.74
C PHE A 55 -5.92 0.19 2.34
N PHE A 56 -5.83 1.48 2.03
CA PHE A 56 -6.16 2.00 0.70
C PHE A 56 -5.25 1.43 -0.40
N LEU A 57 -3.97 1.23 -0.11
CA LEU A 57 -3.03 0.64 -1.05
C LEU A 57 -3.41 -0.81 -1.38
N VAL A 58 -3.68 -1.63 -0.37
CA VAL A 58 -4.10 -3.03 -0.55
C VAL A 58 -5.42 -3.09 -1.31
N MET A 59 -6.39 -2.27 -0.93
CA MET A 59 -7.69 -2.20 -1.61
C MET A 59 -7.55 -1.75 -3.07
N GLY A 60 -6.69 -0.76 -3.33
CA GLY A 60 -6.37 -0.31 -4.68
C GLY A 60 -5.73 -1.42 -5.53
N CYS A 61 -4.76 -2.13 -5.00
CA CYS A 61 -4.15 -3.29 -5.68
C CYS A 61 -5.18 -4.40 -5.95
N PHE A 62 -6.07 -4.66 -5.02
CA PHE A 62 -7.15 -5.66 -5.18
C PHE A 62 -8.12 -5.27 -6.29
N LEU A 63 -8.58 -4.02 -6.31
CA LEU A 63 -9.45 -3.49 -7.36
C LEU A 63 -8.79 -3.50 -8.73
N LEU A 64 -7.50 -3.11 -8.81
CA LEU A 64 -6.72 -3.18 -10.05
C LEU A 64 -6.60 -4.62 -10.55
N ASN A 65 -6.40 -5.59 -9.65
CA ASN A 65 -6.33 -6.99 -10.02
C ASN A 65 -7.66 -7.49 -10.59
N ILE A 66 -8.80 -7.18 -9.96
CA ILE A 66 -10.13 -7.53 -10.46
C ILE A 66 -10.36 -6.90 -11.84
N PHE A 67 -10.07 -5.62 -11.98
CA PHE A 67 -10.24 -4.88 -13.22
C PHE A 67 -9.40 -5.49 -14.36
N THR A 68 -8.14 -5.78 -14.09
CA THR A 68 -7.23 -6.41 -15.05
C THR A 68 -7.75 -7.77 -15.49
N ASN A 69 -8.18 -8.62 -14.54
CA ASN A 69 -8.73 -9.93 -14.87
C ASN A 69 -10.02 -9.83 -15.71
N LEU A 70 -10.87 -8.87 -15.41
CA LEU A 70 -12.09 -8.63 -16.17
C LEU A 70 -11.80 -8.20 -17.60
N VAL A 71 -10.89 -7.26 -17.80
CA VAL A 71 -10.45 -6.80 -19.13
C VAL A 71 -9.83 -7.95 -19.93
N VAL A 72 -8.94 -8.72 -19.29
CA VAL A 72 -8.31 -9.88 -19.92
C VAL A 72 -9.35 -10.92 -20.32
N SER A 73 -10.32 -11.21 -19.46
CA SER A 73 -11.39 -12.17 -19.75
C SER A 73 -12.23 -11.74 -20.96
N ILE A 74 -12.56 -10.47 -21.08
CA ILE A 74 -13.31 -9.94 -22.24
C ILE A 74 -12.47 -10.02 -23.51
N LEU A 75 -11.22 -9.58 -23.49
CA LEU A 75 -10.35 -9.54 -24.66
C LEU A 75 -9.91 -10.94 -25.12
N SER A 76 -9.83 -11.90 -24.20
CA SER A 76 -9.44 -13.28 -24.51
C SER A 76 -10.48 -14.05 -25.36
N VAL A 77 -11.71 -13.58 -25.39
CA VAL A 77 -12.78 -14.18 -26.23
C VAL A 77 -12.56 -13.88 -27.72
N ILE A 78 -11.85 -12.80 -28.05
CA ILE A 78 -11.63 -12.39 -29.44
C ILE A 78 -10.43 -13.13 -30.04
N PRO A 79 -10.62 -13.94 -31.13
CA PRO A 79 -9.51 -14.61 -31.80
C PRO A 79 -8.41 -13.60 -32.21
N PHE A 80 -7.16 -13.99 -32.19
CA PHE A 80 -5.96 -13.19 -32.42
C PHE A 80 -5.64 -12.15 -31.31
N ILE A 81 -6.62 -11.48 -30.73
CA ILE A 81 -6.40 -10.56 -29.60
C ILE A 81 -5.97 -11.32 -28.36
N ASN A 82 -6.54 -12.50 -28.11
CA ASN A 82 -6.17 -13.35 -26.99
C ASN A 82 -4.66 -13.66 -26.95
N ILE A 83 -4.06 -13.95 -28.12
CA ILE A 83 -2.62 -14.25 -28.22
C ILE A 83 -1.79 -13.03 -27.81
N LEU A 84 -2.18 -11.84 -28.28
CA LEU A 84 -1.51 -10.60 -27.93
C LEU A 84 -1.63 -10.27 -26.45
N VAL A 85 -2.82 -10.44 -25.90
CA VAL A 85 -3.11 -10.20 -24.46
C VAL A 85 -2.30 -11.13 -23.57
N TYR A 86 -2.27 -12.45 -23.89
CA TYR A 86 -1.49 -13.41 -23.11
C TYR A 86 0.02 -13.17 -23.23
N LYS A 87 0.53 -12.77 -24.40
CA LYS A 87 1.95 -12.40 -24.55
C LYS A 87 2.30 -11.17 -23.75
N LEU A 88 1.42 -10.17 -23.74
CA LEU A 88 1.61 -8.95 -22.96
C LEU A 88 1.58 -9.25 -21.46
N LEU A 89 0.59 -10.01 -21.00
CA LEU A 89 0.51 -10.46 -19.61
C LEU A 89 1.75 -11.23 -19.20
N PHE A 90 2.20 -12.17 -20.05
CA PHE A 90 3.41 -12.95 -19.79
C PHE A 90 4.62 -12.03 -19.63
N LEU A 91 4.78 -11.00 -20.46
CA LEU A 91 5.88 -10.06 -20.35
C LEU A 91 5.92 -9.36 -18.97
N PHE A 92 4.76 -9.00 -18.43
CA PHE A 92 4.66 -8.31 -17.15
C PHE A 92 4.69 -9.24 -15.92
N THR A 93 4.23 -10.49 -16.09
CA THR A 93 4.08 -11.46 -15.00
C THR A 93 5.14 -12.54 -14.98
N ALA A 94 5.89 -12.73 -16.07
CA ALA A 94 6.96 -13.72 -16.14
C ALA A 94 8.07 -13.38 -15.13
N PRO A 95 8.61 -14.40 -14.45
CA PRO A 95 9.72 -14.19 -13.53
C PRO A 95 10.99 -13.84 -14.32
N ILE A 96 11.58 -12.67 -14.02
CA ILE A 96 12.79 -12.17 -14.69
C ILE A 96 14.03 -12.45 -13.85
N ALA A 97 14.00 -12.09 -12.56
CA ALA A 97 15.13 -12.25 -11.66
C ALA A 97 14.65 -12.71 -10.27
N PHE A 98 15.34 -13.69 -9.70
CA PHE A 98 15.02 -14.23 -8.36
C PHE A 98 13.56 -14.67 -8.18
N GLY A 99 12.87 -15.02 -9.26
CA GLY A 99 11.44 -15.38 -9.23
C GLY A 99 10.46 -14.19 -9.20
N PHE A 100 10.95 -12.94 -9.25
CA PHE A 100 10.12 -11.74 -9.29
C PHE A 100 9.81 -11.32 -10.72
N SER A 101 8.56 -10.99 -10.99
CA SER A 101 8.11 -10.36 -12.23
C SER A 101 8.32 -8.83 -12.17
N ILE A 102 8.17 -8.14 -13.30
CA ILE A 102 8.23 -6.67 -13.37
C ILE A 102 7.24 -6.06 -12.36
N VAL A 103 6.01 -6.55 -12.36
CA VAL A 103 4.96 -6.05 -11.45
C VAL A 103 5.33 -6.26 -9.99
N SER A 104 5.80 -7.47 -9.65
CA SER A 104 6.24 -7.79 -8.28
C SER A 104 7.40 -6.92 -7.82
N PHE A 105 8.33 -6.62 -8.73
CA PHE A 105 9.46 -5.75 -8.42
C PHE A 105 9.01 -4.31 -8.16
N CYS A 106 8.08 -3.76 -8.97
CA CYS A 106 7.50 -2.44 -8.72
C CYS A 106 6.79 -2.36 -7.36
N VAL A 107 5.99 -3.38 -7.01
CA VAL A 107 5.33 -3.46 -5.72
C VAL A 107 6.34 -3.49 -4.58
N LEU A 108 7.41 -4.28 -4.73
CA LEU A 108 8.47 -4.38 -3.73
C LEU A 108 9.17 -3.04 -3.50
N VAL A 109 9.48 -2.29 -4.57
CA VAL A 109 10.10 -0.95 -4.46
C VAL A 109 9.18 0.01 -3.69
N VAL A 110 7.89 0.02 -3.99
CA VAL A 110 6.91 0.86 -3.27
C VAL A 110 6.83 0.44 -1.80
N MET A 111 6.79 -0.87 -1.50
CA MET A 111 6.78 -1.38 -0.13
C MET A 111 8.01 -0.95 0.66
N VAL A 112 9.21 -1.11 0.08
CA VAL A 112 10.47 -0.67 0.71
C VAL A 112 10.45 0.84 0.99
N TYR A 113 10.01 1.65 0.03
CA TYR A 113 9.84 3.09 0.22
C TYR A 113 8.93 3.42 1.42
N LEU A 114 7.77 2.76 1.51
CA LEU A 114 6.79 3.00 2.59
C LEU A 114 7.33 2.57 3.97
N VAL A 115 8.00 1.43 4.02
CA VAL A 115 8.64 0.94 5.25
C VAL A 115 9.73 1.90 5.71
N LEU A 116 10.61 2.33 4.81
CA LEU A 116 11.70 3.26 5.14
C LEU A 116 11.18 4.62 5.62
N THR A 117 10.17 5.18 4.96
CA THR A 117 9.58 6.46 5.37
C THR A 117 8.88 6.37 6.73
N SER A 118 8.18 5.26 7.00
CA SER A 118 7.54 5.04 8.30
C SER A 118 8.54 4.86 9.43
N LEU A 119 9.65 4.14 9.20
CA LEU A 119 10.74 3.99 10.18
C LEU A 119 11.44 5.32 10.48
N GLN A 120 11.54 6.21 9.49
CA GLN A 120 12.06 7.56 9.68
C GLN A 120 11.09 8.47 10.46
N GLY A 121 9.88 8.02 10.74
CA GLY A 121 8.84 8.83 11.40
C GLY A 121 8.29 9.93 10.50
N ARG A 122 8.37 9.75 9.18
CA ARG A 122 7.87 10.70 8.18
C ARG A 122 6.57 10.19 7.57
N TYR A 123 5.72 11.12 7.13
CA TYR A 123 4.56 10.80 6.32
C TYR A 123 5.01 10.45 4.90
N SER A 124 4.68 9.25 4.44
CA SER A 124 4.94 8.85 3.06
C SER A 124 3.92 9.52 2.13
N PHE A 125 4.38 10.02 1.00
CA PHE A 125 3.50 10.63 0.01
C PHE A 125 3.25 9.66 -1.14
N ILE A 126 2.00 9.22 -1.28
CA ILE A 126 1.52 8.51 -2.46
C ILE A 126 0.48 9.42 -3.13
N PRO A 127 0.69 9.83 -4.41
CA PRO A 127 -0.28 10.66 -5.11
C PRO A 127 -1.66 9.98 -5.07
N TRP A 128 -2.71 10.77 -4.89
CA TRP A 128 -4.12 10.42 -4.70
C TRP A 128 -4.45 9.87 -3.30
N ILE A 129 -3.82 8.82 -2.83
CA ILE A 129 -4.09 8.20 -1.52
C ILE A 129 -3.81 9.20 -0.39
N SER A 130 -2.65 9.85 -0.42
CA SER A 130 -2.27 10.83 0.61
C SER A 130 -3.21 12.04 0.64
N ASN A 131 -3.67 12.49 -0.52
CA ASN A 131 -4.62 13.60 -0.59
C ASN A 131 -5.99 13.24 0.01
N ILE A 132 -6.47 12.02 -0.24
CA ILE A 132 -7.73 11.52 0.34
C ILE A 132 -7.61 11.40 1.85
N ILE A 133 -6.49 10.89 2.34
CA ILE A 133 -6.25 10.71 3.77
C ILE A 133 -6.13 12.08 4.45
N ASP A 134 -5.36 12.98 3.89
CA ASP A 134 -5.17 14.33 4.44
C ASP A 134 -6.50 15.08 4.53
N SER A 135 -7.36 15.00 3.53
CA SER A 135 -8.67 15.66 3.57
C SER A 135 -9.63 15.08 4.62
N ASN A 136 -9.44 13.85 5.06
CA ASN A 136 -10.32 13.17 6.03
C ASN A 136 -9.74 13.11 7.45
N ILE A 137 -8.43 13.27 7.62
CA ILE A 137 -7.79 13.22 8.95
C ILE A 137 -7.62 14.62 9.55
N GLU A 138 -7.51 15.67 8.74
CA GLU A 138 -7.35 17.06 9.22
C GLU A 138 -8.67 17.74 9.64
N ARG A 139 -9.78 17.05 9.55
CA ARG A 139 -11.07 17.48 10.11
C ARG A 139 -11.29 16.68 11.40
#